data_dac0d73b48eab02d4d465040c89e71a0
#
_entry.id   dac0d73b48eab02d4d465040c89e71a0
#
_cell.length_a   1.000
_cell.length_b   1.000
_cell.length_c   1.000
_cell.angle_alpha   90.00
_cell.angle_beta   90.00
_cell.angle_gamma   90.00
#
_symmetry.space_group_name_H-M   'P 1'
#
loop_
_entity.id
_entity.type
_entity.pdbx_description
1 polymer ?
#
loop_
_entity_poly.entity_id
_entity_poly.type
_entity_poly.pdbx_seq_one_letter_code
_entity_poly.pdbx_strand_id
1 'polypeptide(L)'
;MTKSRPGWRPDLLRAQREAHGLTLERAGERLRQVAEEAKLKGVPAANRQTLWQHEQGEVYPGPHYRRAYCLLYRATDPQLGFRAALPGEETVFRLTPASDDHNGTHVLAVERAIHRIAAGGDGADHMGVQQRILDAWRRRHTGGDPHRPVVVLVGGYAGSGKTEFARFLTQLTGWPLLDKDPLTRPLVERLLVSLGGDPNDRHTDLYREQVRNLEYDCLMQAAWANINCRISTVLTAPFIAEMTNADWMQRFTNKCSSLDVDIAPIWVQCDPESMREYVSFRSAARDAWKLQRWDEYLETIDIDLRPAVPHLVVDNRLGAAISLADQARQAIREVYA
;
A
#
# COMPACT_ATOMS: atom_id res chain seq x y z
N MET A 1 41.36 -10.52 32.96
CA MET A 1 41.87 -9.83 31.74
C MET A 1 41.07 -10.30 30.54
N THR A 2 40.11 -9.53 30.14
CA THR A 2 39.26 -9.79 28.96
C THR A 2 40.07 -9.69 27.71
N LYS A 3 40.24 -10.79 26.97
CA LYS A 3 40.90 -10.78 25.67
C LYS A 3 40.07 -9.92 24.72
N SER A 4 40.53 -8.67 24.48
CA SER A 4 39.98 -7.81 23.45
C SER A 4 40.04 -8.55 22.11
N ARG A 5 38.87 -8.80 21.50
CA ARG A 5 38.83 -9.37 20.14
C ARG A 5 39.01 -8.25 19.13
N PRO A 6 39.90 -8.40 18.15
CA PRO A 6 40.08 -7.41 17.09
C PRO A 6 38.77 -7.11 16.37
N GLY A 7 38.39 -5.81 16.30
CA GLY A 7 37.21 -5.36 15.61
C GLY A 7 35.89 -5.47 16.40
N TRP A 8 35.92 -5.87 17.66
CA TRP A 8 34.70 -5.84 18.50
C TRP A 8 34.39 -4.43 19.00
N ARG A 9 33.17 -3.98 18.73
CA ARG A 9 32.64 -2.65 19.02
C ARG A 9 31.32 -2.81 19.82
N PRO A 10 31.33 -3.01 21.15
CA PRO A 10 30.12 -3.22 21.96
C PRO A 10 29.19 -2.01 21.99
N ASP A 11 29.74 -0.80 21.76
CA ASP A 11 28.98 0.45 21.61
C ASP A 11 27.95 0.39 20.48
N LEU A 12 28.23 -0.33 19.40
CA LEU A 12 27.27 -0.50 18.28
C LEU A 12 26.08 -1.38 18.66
N LEU A 13 26.28 -2.38 19.52
CA LEU A 13 25.19 -3.23 20.02
C LEU A 13 24.23 -2.42 20.88
N ARG A 14 24.77 -1.60 21.80
CA ARG A 14 24.00 -0.70 22.62
C ARG A 14 23.22 0.32 21.78
N ALA A 15 23.87 0.95 20.82
CA ALA A 15 23.25 1.91 19.92
C ALA A 15 22.06 1.29 19.15
N GLN A 16 22.19 0.01 18.74
CA GLN A 16 21.07 -0.68 18.08
C GLN A 16 19.88 -0.92 19.02
N ARG A 17 20.11 -1.31 20.27
CA ARG A 17 19.02 -1.47 21.25
C ARG A 17 18.30 -0.14 21.49
N GLU A 18 19.05 0.93 21.72
CA GLU A 18 18.51 2.25 21.96
C GLU A 18 17.74 2.78 20.73
N ALA A 19 18.26 2.58 19.53
CA ALA A 19 17.58 2.94 18.27
C ALA A 19 16.25 2.17 18.05
N HIS A 20 16.11 0.99 18.67
CA HIS A 20 14.85 0.23 18.65
C HIS A 20 13.92 0.56 19.84
N GLY A 21 14.27 1.53 20.67
CA GLY A 21 13.50 1.95 21.85
C GLY A 21 13.33 0.84 22.90
N LEU A 22 14.26 -0.12 22.95
CA LEU A 22 14.16 -1.27 23.83
C LEU A 22 14.92 -1.04 25.15
N THR A 23 14.27 -1.35 26.28
CA THR A 23 14.98 -1.55 27.54
C THR A 23 15.77 -2.85 27.49
N LEU A 24 16.75 -3.05 28.38
CA LEU A 24 17.50 -4.31 28.44
C LEU A 24 16.60 -5.53 28.71
N GLU A 25 15.57 -5.36 29.54
CA GLU A 25 14.58 -6.40 29.83
C GLU A 25 13.80 -6.80 28.58
N ARG A 26 13.22 -5.80 27.90
CA ARG A 26 12.45 -6.02 26.66
C ARG A 26 13.32 -6.58 25.53
N ALA A 27 14.57 -6.13 25.42
CA ALA A 27 15.51 -6.68 24.46
C ALA A 27 15.79 -8.17 24.75
N GLY A 28 15.92 -8.56 26.02
CA GLY A 28 16.10 -9.94 26.42
C GLY A 28 14.89 -10.83 26.07
N GLU A 29 13.67 -10.35 26.32
CA GLU A 29 12.43 -11.04 25.97
C GLU A 29 12.31 -11.24 24.45
N ARG A 30 12.52 -10.17 23.69
CA ARG A 30 12.46 -10.22 22.21
C ARG A 30 13.56 -11.10 21.63
N LEU A 31 14.74 -11.11 22.23
CA LEU A 31 15.86 -11.96 21.78
C LEU A 31 15.51 -13.46 21.91
N ARG A 32 14.89 -13.85 23.02
CA ARG A 32 14.37 -15.22 23.22
C ARG A 32 13.29 -15.56 22.20
N GLN A 33 12.29 -14.70 22.08
CA GLN A 33 11.18 -14.89 21.16
C GLN A 33 11.66 -15.09 19.70
N VAL A 34 12.53 -14.22 19.22
CA VAL A 34 13.08 -14.31 17.86
C VAL A 34 13.91 -15.59 17.66
N ALA A 35 14.64 -16.03 18.69
CA ALA A 35 15.41 -17.25 18.64
C ALA A 35 14.52 -18.51 18.58
N GLU A 36 13.39 -18.51 19.31
CA GLU A 36 12.40 -19.58 19.31
C GLU A 36 11.65 -19.63 17.97
N GLU A 37 11.15 -18.50 17.48
CA GLU A 37 10.46 -18.38 16.18
C GLU A 37 11.34 -18.85 15.01
N ALA A 38 12.63 -18.50 15.05
CA ALA A 38 13.61 -18.92 14.04
C ALA A 38 14.14 -20.34 14.26
N LYS A 39 13.68 -21.06 15.29
CA LYS A 39 14.12 -22.41 15.63
C LYS A 39 15.64 -22.55 15.72
N LEU A 40 16.32 -21.58 16.35
CA LEU A 40 17.76 -21.62 16.50
C LEU A 40 18.19 -22.80 17.37
N LYS A 41 19.31 -23.46 16.99
CA LYS A 41 19.96 -24.47 17.83
C LYS A 41 20.53 -23.79 19.09
N GLY A 42 19.72 -23.73 20.16
CA GLY A 42 20.05 -23.08 21.42
C GLY A 42 19.45 -21.66 21.53
N VAL A 43 18.40 -21.55 22.35
CA VAL A 43 17.80 -20.27 22.71
C VAL A 43 18.65 -19.61 23.79
N PRO A 44 19.10 -18.34 23.61
CA PRO A 44 19.90 -17.65 24.62
C PRO A 44 19.07 -17.36 25.88
N ALA A 45 19.64 -17.50 27.06
CA ALA A 45 18.96 -17.20 28.34
C ALA A 45 18.58 -15.70 28.46
N ALA A 46 19.26 -14.84 27.77
CA ALA A 46 18.96 -13.42 27.49
C ALA A 46 18.35 -12.66 28.69
N ASN A 47 19.04 -12.64 29.83
CA ASN A 47 18.67 -11.81 30.96
C ASN A 47 19.31 -10.42 30.89
N ARG A 48 18.77 -9.44 31.63
CA ARG A 48 19.23 -8.05 31.70
C ARG A 48 20.73 -7.94 31.93
N GLN A 49 21.28 -8.70 32.91
CA GLN A 49 22.67 -8.61 33.27
C GLN A 49 23.60 -9.09 32.15
N THR A 50 23.27 -10.20 31.49
CA THR A 50 24.04 -10.72 30.35
C THR A 50 24.05 -9.73 29.16
N LEU A 51 22.91 -9.14 28.85
CA LEU A 51 22.82 -8.14 27.77
C LEU A 51 23.64 -6.90 28.11
N TRP A 52 23.55 -6.42 29.34
CA TRP A 52 24.34 -5.30 29.83
C TRP A 52 25.85 -5.59 29.70
N GLN A 53 26.30 -6.77 30.12
CA GLN A 53 27.70 -7.18 30.01
C GLN A 53 28.19 -7.22 28.54
N HIS A 54 27.33 -7.63 27.61
CA HIS A 54 27.63 -7.58 26.20
C HIS A 54 27.80 -6.13 25.72
N GLU A 55 26.93 -5.23 26.12
CA GLU A 55 26.95 -3.81 25.72
C GLU A 55 28.09 -3.01 26.39
N GLN A 56 28.53 -3.42 27.57
CA GLN A 56 29.71 -2.83 28.24
C GLN A 56 31.04 -3.42 27.72
N GLY A 57 31.00 -4.44 26.90
CA GLY A 57 32.20 -5.09 26.41
C GLY A 57 32.89 -6.01 27.43
N GLU A 58 32.21 -6.32 28.52
CA GLU A 58 32.75 -7.23 29.55
C GLU A 58 32.79 -8.68 29.07
N VAL A 59 31.74 -9.08 28.34
CA VAL A 59 31.57 -10.43 27.81
C VAL A 59 31.28 -10.38 26.31
N TYR A 60 32.07 -11.10 25.54
CA TYR A 60 31.80 -11.23 24.11
C TYR A 60 30.63 -12.19 23.85
N PRO A 61 29.58 -11.80 23.09
CA PRO A 61 28.42 -12.65 22.86
C PRO A 61 28.76 -13.96 22.15
N GLY A 62 28.32 -15.07 22.73
CA GLY A 62 28.46 -16.39 22.10
C GLY A 62 27.71 -16.51 20.76
N PRO A 63 27.97 -17.57 19.94
CA PRO A 63 27.37 -17.72 18.63
C PRO A 63 25.83 -17.66 18.62
N HIS A 64 25.18 -18.23 19.64
CA HIS A 64 23.72 -18.21 19.77
C HIS A 64 23.18 -16.80 20.01
N TYR A 65 23.83 -16.04 20.90
CA TYR A 65 23.49 -14.64 21.14
C TYR A 65 23.70 -13.78 19.88
N ARG A 66 24.83 -13.92 19.19
CA ARG A 66 25.11 -13.14 17.98
C ARG A 66 24.06 -13.39 16.90
N ARG A 67 23.71 -14.66 16.65
CA ARG A 67 22.64 -15.01 15.71
C ARG A 67 21.30 -14.40 16.12
N ALA A 68 20.92 -14.49 17.39
CA ALA A 68 19.68 -13.91 17.90
C ALA A 68 19.70 -12.37 17.78
N TYR A 69 20.80 -11.71 18.08
CA TYR A 69 20.96 -10.26 17.87
C TYR A 69 20.85 -9.86 16.40
N CYS A 70 21.49 -10.62 15.51
CA CYS A 70 21.38 -10.35 14.06
C CYS A 70 19.93 -10.46 13.58
N LEU A 71 19.18 -11.41 14.09
CA LEU A 71 17.76 -11.56 13.78
C LEU A 71 16.91 -10.45 14.41
N LEU A 72 17.12 -10.14 15.69
CA LEU A 72 16.37 -9.12 16.43
C LEU A 72 16.53 -7.75 15.80
N TYR A 73 17.76 -7.35 15.55
CA TYR A 73 18.07 -6.03 14.98
C TYR A 73 18.15 -6.02 13.46
N ARG A 74 17.92 -7.19 12.83
CA ARG A 74 18.03 -7.37 11.38
C ARG A 74 19.32 -6.79 10.81
N ALA A 75 20.43 -7.04 11.48
CA ALA A 75 21.74 -6.49 11.21
C ALA A 75 22.80 -7.60 11.09
N THR A 76 23.89 -7.30 10.41
CA THR A 76 25.01 -8.25 10.24
C THR A 76 25.99 -8.17 11.42
N ASP A 77 26.85 -9.20 11.55
CA ASP A 77 27.92 -9.23 12.59
C ASP A 77 28.78 -7.94 12.61
N PRO A 78 29.25 -7.40 11.47
CA PRO A 78 30.01 -6.14 11.47
C PRO A 78 29.17 -4.92 11.89
N GLN A 79 27.91 -4.89 11.51
CA GLN A 79 27.00 -3.79 11.86
C GLN A 79 26.66 -3.76 13.34
N LEU A 80 26.66 -4.91 14.00
CA LEU A 80 26.49 -5.02 15.44
C LEU A 80 27.83 -4.95 16.22
N GLY A 81 28.91 -4.70 15.52
CA GLY A 81 30.23 -4.58 16.11
C GLY A 81 30.85 -5.88 16.59
N PHE A 82 30.35 -7.05 16.17
CA PHE A 82 30.92 -8.33 16.59
C PHE A 82 32.25 -8.65 15.93
N ARG A 83 32.55 -8.06 14.80
CA ARG A 83 33.83 -8.15 14.08
C ARG A 83 34.05 -6.94 13.16
N ALA A 84 35.26 -6.78 12.70
CA ALA A 84 35.53 -5.84 11.61
C ALA A 84 34.87 -6.31 10.31
N ALA A 85 34.50 -5.35 9.46
CA ALA A 85 34.03 -5.67 8.13
C ALA A 85 35.11 -6.22 7.23
N LEU A 86 34.75 -7.11 6.34
CA LEU A 86 35.61 -7.59 5.27
C LEU A 86 35.62 -6.57 4.10
N PRO A 87 36.66 -6.56 3.24
CA PRO A 87 36.65 -5.72 2.06
C PRO A 87 35.38 -5.98 1.21
N GLY A 88 34.62 -4.93 0.92
CA GLY A 88 33.33 -5.03 0.19
C GLY A 88 32.09 -5.24 1.06
N GLU A 89 32.21 -5.47 2.36
CA GLU A 89 31.07 -5.41 3.29
C GLU A 89 30.78 -3.95 3.65
N GLU A 90 29.55 -3.50 3.40
CA GLU A 90 29.11 -2.16 3.84
C GLU A 90 28.99 -2.10 5.37
N THR A 91 29.83 -1.26 5.98
CA THR A 91 29.82 -0.98 7.42
C THR A 91 28.99 0.20 7.82
N VAL A 92 28.37 0.90 6.87
CA VAL A 92 27.80 2.20 7.13
C VAL A 92 26.38 2.12 7.68
N PHE A 93 26.28 1.98 9.03
CA PHE A 93 25.29 2.73 9.75
C PHE A 93 25.80 4.16 9.90
N ARG A 94 25.40 5.05 9.05
CA ARG A 94 25.46 6.48 9.40
C ARG A 94 24.37 6.71 10.43
N LEU A 95 24.72 6.66 11.70
CA LEU A 95 23.98 7.34 12.74
C LEU A 95 24.12 8.83 12.45
N THR A 96 23.22 9.42 11.71
CA THR A 96 22.99 10.84 11.77
C THR A 96 22.47 11.12 13.19
N PRO A 97 22.99 12.17 13.89
CA PRO A 97 22.48 12.51 15.21
C PRO A 97 20.96 12.73 15.11
N ALA A 98 20.23 12.21 16.09
CA ALA A 98 18.80 12.32 16.20
C ALA A 98 18.39 13.79 16.14
N SER A 99 17.94 14.24 14.99
CA SER A 99 16.85 15.19 14.92
C SER A 99 15.58 14.39 15.20
N ASP A 100 14.64 14.95 15.92
CA ASP A 100 13.39 14.35 16.40
C ASP A 100 12.46 13.81 15.28
N ASP A 101 12.98 12.94 14.43
CA ASP A 101 12.29 12.45 13.25
C ASP A 101 12.04 10.95 13.40
N HIS A 102 10.87 10.61 13.94
CA HIS A 102 10.35 9.24 14.03
C HIS A 102 10.24 8.56 12.64
N ASN A 103 10.41 9.31 11.56
CA ASN A 103 10.41 8.84 10.17
C ASN A 103 11.73 8.19 9.74
N GLY A 104 12.89 8.61 10.26
CA GLY A 104 14.20 8.13 9.79
C GLY A 104 14.43 6.63 10.01
N THR A 105 13.85 6.03 11.04
CA THR A 105 14.04 4.60 11.37
C THR A 105 13.25 3.67 10.45
N HIS A 106 12.06 4.08 10.02
CA HIS A 106 11.26 3.37 9.00
C HIS A 106 11.93 3.39 7.64
N VAL A 107 12.57 4.47 7.32
CA VAL A 107 13.31 4.75 6.10
C VAL A 107 14.41 3.72 5.87
N LEU A 108 15.29 3.57 6.83
CA LEU A 108 16.42 2.61 6.76
C LEU A 108 15.95 1.15 6.75
N ALA A 109 14.83 0.84 7.39
CA ALA A 109 14.25 -0.51 7.39
C ALA A 109 13.69 -0.89 6.02
N VAL A 110 13.07 0.06 5.30
CA VAL A 110 12.55 -0.15 3.95
C VAL A 110 13.68 -0.25 2.93
N GLU A 111 14.69 0.62 2.97
CA GLU A 111 15.88 0.51 2.09
C GLU A 111 16.56 -0.86 2.23
N ARG A 112 16.71 -1.36 3.45
CA ARG A 112 17.28 -2.69 3.70
C ARG A 112 16.40 -3.84 3.22
N ALA A 113 15.08 -3.71 3.33
CA ALA A 113 14.15 -4.71 2.80
C ALA A 113 14.23 -4.75 1.27
N ILE A 114 14.35 -3.60 0.63
CA ILE A 114 14.50 -3.46 -0.82
C ILE A 114 15.83 -4.05 -1.29
N HIS A 115 16.94 -3.72 -0.63
CA HIS A 115 18.26 -4.30 -0.95
C HIS A 115 18.31 -5.83 -0.77
N ARG A 116 17.53 -6.40 0.16
CA ARG A 116 17.45 -7.86 0.33
C ARG A 116 16.63 -8.56 -0.76
N ILE A 117 15.56 -7.95 -1.21
CA ILE A 117 14.77 -8.42 -2.35
C ILE A 117 15.65 -8.39 -3.62
N ALA A 118 16.54 -7.39 -3.70
CA ALA A 118 17.47 -7.20 -4.79
C ALA A 118 18.56 -8.25 -4.88
N ALA A 119 19.12 -8.65 -3.76
CA ALA A 119 20.21 -9.62 -3.70
C ALA A 119 19.79 -11.07 -4.02
N GLY A 120 18.48 -11.33 -4.15
CA GLY A 120 17.90 -12.67 -4.34
C GLY A 120 17.37 -12.99 -5.74
N GLY A 121 17.47 -12.12 -6.74
CA GLY A 121 16.84 -12.31 -8.04
C GLY A 121 17.75 -12.06 -9.23
N ASP A 122 17.81 -13.02 -10.14
CA ASP A 122 18.43 -12.90 -11.47
C ASP A 122 17.56 -12.03 -12.39
N GLY A 123 18.12 -10.95 -12.94
CA GLY A 123 17.60 -10.30 -14.13
C GLY A 123 17.40 -8.78 -14.10
N ALA A 124 17.59 -8.16 -15.26
CA ALA A 124 17.47 -6.71 -15.53
C ALA A 124 16.11 -6.08 -15.14
N ASP A 125 15.03 -6.87 -15.11
CA ASP A 125 13.69 -6.41 -14.69
C ASP A 125 13.60 -6.09 -13.18
N HIS A 126 14.36 -6.78 -12.35
CA HIS A 126 14.41 -6.50 -10.91
C HIS A 126 15.02 -5.14 -10.57
N MET A 127 16.06 -4.72 -11.30
CA MET A 127 16.69 -3.41 -11.08
C MET A 127 15.70 -2.26 -11.37
N GLY A 128 14.88 -2.38 -12.39
CA GLY A 128 13.87 -1.38 -12.71
C GLY A 128 12.74 -1.28 -11.68
N VAL A 129 12.34 -2.39 -11.08
CA VAL A 129 11.34 -2.41 -10.00
C VAL A 129 11.91 -1.81 -8.71
N GLN A 130 13.15 -2.15 -8.37
CA GLN A 130 13.84 -1.60 -7.22
C GLN A 130 14.03 -0.10 -7.30
N GLN A 131 14.49 0.39 -8.45
CA GLN A 131 14.67 1.82 -8.66
C GLN A 131 13.34 2.55 -8.50
N ARG A 132 12.25 2.03 -9.05
CA ARG A 132 10.90 2.60 -8.87
C ARG A 132 10.44 2.62 -7.42
N ILE A 133 10.71 1.56 -6.66
CA ILE A 133 10.38 1.50 -5.23
C ILE A 133 11.23 2.49 -4.44
N LEU A 134 12.54 2.58 -4.71
CA LEU A 134 13.43 3.54 -4.07
C LEU A 134 13.03 4.99 -4.40
N ASP A 135 12.69 5.25 -5.66
CA ASP A 135 12.30 6.58 -6.10
C ASP A 135 10.93 6.98 -5.52
N ALA A 136 9.97 6.06 -5.49
CA ALA A 136 8.69 6.28 -4.82
C ALA A 136 8.86 6.53 -3.32
N TRP A 137 9.81 5.81 -2.70
CA TRP A 137 10.11 5.97 -1.30
C TRP A 137 10.85 7.29 -1.00
N ARG A 138 11.87 7.64 -1.80
CA ARG A 138 12.58 8.92 -1.71
C ARG A 138 11.62 10.09 -1.87
N ARG A 139 10.77 10.07 -2.89
CA ARG A 139 9.75 11.10 -3.11
C ARG A 139 8.89 11.33 -1.87
N ARG A 140 8.47 10.25 -1.21
CA ARG A 140 7.63 10.32 0.00
C ARG A 140 8.34 10.95 1.20
N HIS A 141 9.64 10.68 1.39
CA HIS A 141 10.36 10.99 2.63
C HIS A 141 11.30 12.19 2.53
N THR A 142 11.68 12.59 1.33
CA THR A 142 12.61 13.73 1.15
C THR A 142 11.92 15.03 0.76
N GLY A 143 10.59 15.03 0.62
CA GLY A 143 9.83 16.21 0.15
C GLY A 143 10.21 16.67 -1.26
N GLY A 144 10.99 15.85 -1.99
CA GLY A 144 11.58 16.21 -3.27
C GLY A 144 10.77 15.79 -4.49
N ASP A 145 9.51 15.35 -4.33
CA ASP A 145 8.64 15.16 -5.50
C ASP A 145 8.12 16.53 -5.94
N PRO A 146 8.50 17.01 -7.12
CA PRO A 146 7.96 18.25 -7.67
C PRO A 146 6.46 18.14 -7.97
N HIS A 147 5.91 16.91 -8.03
CA HIS A 147 4.52 16.65 -8.31
C HIS A 147 3.72 16.41 -7.03
N ARG A 148 2.60 17.10 -6.91
CA ARG A 148 1.62 16.86 -5.84
C ARG A 148 1.05 15.45 -6.02
N PRO A 149 0.78 14.69 -4.92
CA PRO A 149 0.08 13.43 -5.03
C PRO A 149 -1.29 13.63 -5.71
N VAL A 150 -1.72 12.64 -6.47
CA VAL A 150 -2.99 12.68 -7.19
C VAL A 150 -3.92 11.58 -6.72
N VAL A 151 -5.18 11.91 -6.49
CA VAL A 151 -6.26 10.95 -6.29
C VAL A 151 -7.08 10.86 -7.57
N VAL A 152 -7.04 9.71 -8.22
CA VAL A 152 -7.85 9.44 -9.41
C VAL A 152 -9.15 8.78 -8.97
N LEU A 153 -10.30 9.37 -9.30
CA LEU A 153 -11.63 8.79 -9.10
C LEU A 153 -12.11 8.19 -10.42
N VAL A 154 -12.18 6.87 -10.52
CA VAL A 154 -12.68 6.18 -11.72
C VAL A 154 -14.12 5.74 -11.48
N GLY A 155 -15.06 6.48 -12.05
CA GLY A 155 -16.50 6.25 -11.96
C GLY A 155 -17.09 5.66 -13.23
N GLY A 156 -18.33 5.17 -13.13
CA GLY A 156 -19.11 4.62 -14.25
C GLY A 156 -20.05 3.51 -13.82
N TYR A 157 -21.01 3.18 -14.67
CA TYR A 157 -22.00 2.14 -14.39
C TYR A 157 -21.39 0.72 -14.33
N ALA A 158 -22.17 -0.23 -13.82
CA ALA A 158 -21.79 -1.64 -13.87
C ALA A 158 -21.62 -2.09 -15.33
N GLY A 159 -20.51 -2.77 -15.62
CA GLY A 159 -20.18 -3.16 -17.02
C GLY A 159 -19.50 -2.08 -17.85
N SER A 160 -19.29 -0.85 -17.36
CA SER A 160 -18.59 0.18 -18.15
C SER A 160 -17.10 -0.08 -18.36
N GLY A 161 -16.48 -1.04 -17.62
CA GLY A 161 -15.04 -1.33 -17.72
C GLY A 161 -14.14 -0.48 -16.84
N LYS A 162 -14.70 0.28 -15.88
CA LYS A 162 -13.94 1.13 -14.96
C LYS A 162 -12.81 0.42 -14.20
N THR A 163 -13.04 -0.81 -13.74
CA THR A 163 -12.00 -1.60 -13.04
C THR A 163 -10.85 -1.94 -13.97
N GLU A 164 -11.12 -2.27 -15.22
CA GLU A 164 -10.09 -2.58 -16.21
C GLU A 164 -9.29 -1.33 -16.57
N PHE A 165 -9.95 -0.21 -16.78
CA PHE A 165 -9.29 1.07 -16.99
C PHE A 165 -8.41 1.46 -15.78
N ALA A 166 -8.91 1.30 -14.56
CA ALA A 166 -8.16 1.57 -13.35
C ALA A 166 -6.92 0.67 -13.22
N ARG A 167 -6.99 -0.59 -13.67
CA ARG A 167 -5.84 -1.51 -13.74
C ARG A 167 -4.77 -1.00 -14.71
N PHE A 168 -5.14 -0.51 -15.90
CA PHE A 168 -4.19 0.09 -16.82
C PHE A 168 -3.51 1.31 -16.20
N LEU A 169 -4.25 2.19 -15.52
CA LEU A 169 -3.65 3.32 -14.79
C LEU A 169 -2.62 2.83 -13.76
N THR A 170 -2.99 1.84 -12.95
CA THR A 170 -2.10 1.27 -11.94
C THR A 170 -0.84 0.64 -12.56
N GLN A 171 -0.98 -0.10 -13.65
CA GLN A 171 0.16 -0.69 -14.36
C GLN A 171 1.12 0.37 -14.92
N LEU A 172 0.58 1.49 -15.41
CA LEU A 172 1.38 2.56 -15.98
C LEU A 172 2.07 3.43 -14.91
N THR A 173 1.40 3.65 -13.78
CA THR A 173 1.86 4.61 -12.76
C THR A 173 2.54 3.94 -11.56
N GLY A 174 2.22 2.67 -11.29
CA GLY A 174 2.59 1.99 -10.04
C GLY A 174 1.77 2.45 -8.84
N TRP A 175 0.73 3.27 -9.02
CA TRP A 175 -0.14 3.72 -7.93
C TRP A 175 -1.02 2.59 -7.41
N PRO A 176 -1.30 2.52 -6.11
CA PRO A 176 -2.20 1.53 -5.55
C PRO A 176 -3.61 1.68 -6.11
N LEU A 177 -4.22 0.54 -6.44
CA LEU A 177 -5.62 0.43 -6.83
C LEU A 177 -6.48 0.11 -5.62
N LEU A 178 -7.40 0.98 -5.29
CA LEU A 178 -8.44 0.76 -4.29
C LEU A 178 -9.77 0.54 -5.04
N ASP A 179 -10.10 -0.72 -5.30
CA ASP A 179 -11.39 -1.12 -5.88
C ASP A 179 -12.36 -1.48 -4.75
N LYS A 180 -13.49 -0.77 -4.71
CA LYS A 180 -14.52 -0.92 -3.67
C LYS A 180 -14.95 -2.39 -3.50
N ASP A 181 -15.19 -3.06 -4.62
CA ASP A 181 -15.74 -4.42 -4.58
C ASP A 181 -14.76 -5.45 -3.98
N PRO A 182 -13.52 -5.63 -4.46
CA PRO A 182 -12.55 -6.52 -3.82
C PRO A 182 -12.21 -6.13 -2.37
N LEU A 183 -12.20 -4.83 -2.08
CA LEU A 183 -11.85 -4.32 -0.74
C LEU A 183 -12.88 -4.73 0.32
N THR A 184 -14.17 -4.73 -0.03
CA THR A 184 -15.26 -4.86 0.94
C THR A 184 -16.08 -6.14 0.79
N ARG A 185 -16.01 -6.83 -0.36
CA ARG A 185 -16.90 -7.94 -0.72
C ARG A 185 -17.09 -8.98 0.38
N PRO A 186 -16.05 -9.59 0.98
CA PRO A 186 -16.25 -10.65 1.97
C PRO A 186 -17.02 -10.17 3.21
N LEU A 187 -16.79 -8.91 3.62
CA LEU A 187 -17.48 -8.30 4.76
C LEU A 187 -18.93 -7.98 4.40
N VAL A 188 -19.17 -7.45 3.21
CA VAL A 188 -20.50 -7.10 2.72
C VAL A 188 -21.38 -8.34 2.56
N GLU A 189 -20.87 -9.39 1.95
CA GLU A 189 -21.59 -10.67 1.80
C GLU A 189 -21.97 -11.22 3.17
N ARG A 190 -21.06 -11.19 4.13
CA ARG A 190 -21.34 -11.65 5.51
C ARG A 190 -22.33 -10.76 6.23
N LEU A 191 -22.23 -9.44 6.07
CA LEU A 191 -23.16 -8.48 6.67
C LEU A 191 -24.57 -8.66 6.11
N LEU A 192 -24.73 -8.77 4.79
CA LEU A 192 -26.04 -9.00 4.17
C LEU A 192 -26.70 -10.29 4.69
N VAL A 193 -25.94 -11.39 4.78
CA VAL A 193 -26.45 -12.64 5.37
C VAL A 193 -26.90 -12.41 6.83
N SER A 194 -26.12 -11.68 7.62
CA SER A 194 -26.48 -11.39 9.02
C SER A 194 -27.73 -10.52 9.19
N LEU A 195 -28.04 -9.71 8.17
CA LEU A 195 -29.24 -8.89 8.09
C LEU A 195 -30.44 -9.64 7.45
N GLY A 196 -30.28 -10.92 7.12
CA GLY A 196 -31.32 -11.74 6.49
C GLY A 196 -31.48 -11.55 4.99
N GLY A 197 -30.53 -10.88 4.33
CA GLY A 197 -30.52 -10.61 2.88
C GLY A 197 -29.68 -11.61 2.06
N ASP A 198 -29.76 -11.47 0.74
CA ASP A 198 -28.93 -12.22 -0.20
C ASP A 198 -27.49 -11.63 -0.19
N PRO A 199 -26.44 -12.47 -0.04
CA PRO A 199 -25.05 -11.99 -0.09
C PRO A 199 -24.69 -11.26 -1.38
N ASN A 200 -25.38 -11.52 -2.48
CA ASN A 200 -25.14 -10.89 -3.77
C ASN A 200 -25.99 -9.65 -4.03
N ASP A 201 -26.86 -9.29 -3.09
CA ASP A 201 -27.74 -8.13 -3.24
C ASP A 201 -26.95 -6.82 -3.34
N ARG A 202 -27.26 -6.02 -4.36
CA ARG A 202 -26.71 -4.68 -4.60
C ARG A 202 -27.77 -3.70 -5.11
N HIS A 203 -29.06 -4.05 -4.98
CA HIS A 203 -30.16 -3.28 -5.59
C HIS A 203 -31.34 -3.02 -4.65
N THR A 204 -31.52 -3.79 -3.58
CA THR A 204 -32.63 -3.56 -2.63
C THR A 204 -32.36 -2.38 -1.69
N ASP A 205 -33.41 -1.93 -1.00
CA ASP A 205 -33.31 -0.89 0.01
C ASP A 205 -32.44 -1.33 1.19
N LEU A 206 -32.50 -2.63 1.57
CA LEU A 206 -31.64 -3.18 2.60
C LEU A 206 -30.15 -2.88 2.30
N TYR A 207 -29.71 -3.17 1.08
CA TYR A 207 -28.32 -2.88 0.68
C TYR A 207 -28.05 -1.37 0.64
N ARG A 208 -28.96 -0.59 0.04
CA ARG A 208 -28.77 0.86 -0.14
C ARG A 208 -28.65 1.60 1.19
N GLU A 209 -29.50 1.25 2.16
CA GLU A 209 -29.59 1.95 3.44
C GLU A 209 -28.59 1.44 4.48
N GLN A 210 -28.36 0.12 4.54
CA GLN A 210 -27.60 -0.49 5.62
C GLN A 210 -26.15 -0.82 5.26
N VAL A 211 -25.82 -0.96 3.98
CA VAL A 211 -24.54 -1.53 3.55
C VAL A 211 -23.74 -0.59 2.65
N ARG A 212 -24.40 0.02 1.64
CA ARG A 212 -23.70 0.80 0.61
C ARG A 212 -22.80 1.89 1.19
N ASN A 213 -23.25 2.63 2.17
CA ASN A 213 -22.48 3.73 2.76
C ASN A 213 -21.21 3.20 3.47
N LEU A 214 -21.33 2.04 4.15
CA LEU A 214 -20.17 1.41 4.82
C LEU A 214 -19.09 0.98 3.83
N GLU A 215 -19.48 0.49 2.64
CA GLU A 215 -18.51 0.16 1.58
C GLU A 215 -17.73 1.40 1.14
N TYR A 216 -18.43 2.52 0.93
CA TYR A 216 -17.78 3.78 0.53
C TYR A 216 -16.93 4.36 1.66
N ASP A 217 -17.36 4.24 2.90
CA ASP A 217 -16.56 4.66 4.07
C ASP A 217 -15.25 3.86 4.15
N CYS A 218 -15.30 2.54 3.96
CA CYS A 218 -14.10 1.70 3.92
C CYS A 218 -13.15 2.12 2.79
N LEU A 219 -13.70 2.32 1.58
CA LEU A 219 -12.93 2.78 0.42
C LEU A 219 -12.26 4.13 0.70
N MET A 220 -13.02 5.08 1.24
CA MET A 220 -12.52 6.43 1.53
C MET A 220 -11.50 6.45 2.67
N GLN A 221 -11.68 5.63 3.71
CA GLN A 221 -10.68 5.51 4.78
C GLN A 221 -9.36 4.93 4.26
N ALA A 222 -9.41 3.88 3.43
CA ALA A 222 -8.22 3.35 2.77
C ALA A 222 -7.53 4.38 1.86
N ALA A 223 -8.34 5.19 1.14
CA ALA A 223 -7.80 6.29 0.33
C ALA A 223 -7.10 7.34 1.19
N TRP A 224 -7.72 7.79 2.29
CA TRP A 224 -7.11 8.77 3.20
C TRP A 224 -5.84 8.25 3.84
N ALA A 225 -5.74 6.96 4.14
CA ALA A 225 -4.51 6.37 4.66
C ALA A 225 -3.34 6.48 3.64
N ASN A 226 -3.60 6.26 2.35
CA ASN A 226 -2.60 6.46 1.29
C ASN A 226 -2.27 7.94 1.09
N ILE A 227 -3.28 8.81 1.03
CA ILE A 227 -3.13 10.25 0.85
C ILE A 227 -2.29 10.87 1.97
N ASN A 228 -2.54 10.50 3.23
CA ASN A 228 -1.76 10.96 4.38
C ASN A 228 -0.29 10.50 4.30
N CYS A 229 -0.03 9.41 3.61
CA CYS A 229 1.33 8.97 3.28
C CYS A 229 1.89 9.62 2.00
N ARG A 230 1.19 10.61 1.41
CA ARG A 230 1.56 11.28 0.15
C ARG A 230 1.71 10.30 -1.02
N ILE A 231 0.87 9.26 -1.06
CA ILE A 231 0.82 8.29 -2.16
C ILE A 231 -0.32 8.64 -3.08
N SER A 232 -0.01 8.88 -4.37
CA SER A 232 -1.03 8.93 -5.41
C SER A 232 -1.79 7.61 -5.47
N THR A 233 -3.10 7.67 -5.67
CA THR A 233 -3.97 6.50 -5.51
C THR A 233 -5.08 6.49 -6.56
N VAL A 234 -5.39 5.32 -7.10
CA VAL A 234 -6.52 5.10 -8.01
C VAL A 234 -7.67 4.46 -7.25
N LEU A 235 -8.79 5.17 -7.15
CA LEU A 235 -10.03 4.67 -6.56
C LEU A 235 -11.00 4.27 -7.66
N THR A 236 -11.61 3.09 -7.55
CA THR A 236 -12.67 2.69 -8.46
C THR A 236 -13.91 2.20 -7.71
N ALA A 237 -15.03 2.79 -8.05
CA ALA A 237 -16.37 2.46 -7.59
C ALA A 237 -17.36 2.99 -8.64
N PRO A 238 -18.66 2.70 -8.56
CA PRO A 238 -19.64 3.37 -9.43
C PRO A 238 -19.57 4.89 -9.32
N PHE A 239 -19.43 5.46 -8.14
CA PHE A 239 -19.34 6.90 -7.85
C PHE A 239 -20.47 7.74 -8.46
N ILE A 240 -21.63 7.12 -8.74
CA ILE A 240 -22.74 7.79 -9.43
C ILE A 240 -23.28 8.95 -8.59
N ALA A 241 -23.72 8.65 -7.37
CA ALA A 241 -24.24 9.68 -6.47
C ALA A 241 -23.17 10.69 -6.03
N GLU A 242 -21.95 10.24 -5.88
CA GLU A 242 -20.83 11.06 -5.44
C GLU A 242 -20.38 12.06 -6.50
N MET A 243 -20.14 11.60 -7.73
CA MET A 243 -19.61 12.46 -8.81
C MET A 243 -20.68 13.37 -9.42
N THR A 244 -21.97 13.04 -9.29
CA THR A 244 -23.07 13.92 -9.73
C THR A 244 -23.48 14.96 -8.69
N ASN A 245 -23.03 14.80 -7.44
CA ASN A 245 -23.30 15.74 -6.37
C ASN A 245 -22.17 16.78 -6.28
N ALA A 246 -22.44 18.00 -6.76
CA ALA A 246 -21.48 19.09 -6.76
C ALA A 246 -20.94 19.41 -5.35
N ASP A 247 -21.80 19.36 -4.33
CA ASP A 247 -21.39 19.64 -2.94
C ASP A 247 -20.46 18.55 -2.39
N TRP A 248 -20.71 17.29 -2.73
CA TRP A 248 -19.84 16.19 -2.35
C TRP A 248 -18.47 16.35 -3.00
N MET A 249 -18.44 16.58 -4.29
CA MET A 249 -17.21 16.81 -5.04
C MET A 249 -16.43 18.03 -4.53
N GLN A 250 -17.14 19.12 -4.20
CA GLN A 250 -16.49 20.30 -3.63
C GLN A 250 -15.85 20.02 -2.27
N ARG A 251 -16.58 19.33 -1.37
CA ARG A 251 -16.02 18.92 -0.05
C ARG A 251 -14.80 18.00 -0.22
N PHE A 252 -14.88 17.05 -1.14
CA PHE A 252 -13.78 16.14 -1.42
C PHE A 252 -12.56 16.89 -1.97
N THR A 253 -12.77 17.78 -2.96
CA THR A 253 -11.73 18.64 -3.52
C THR A 253 -11.07 19.51 -2.45
N ASN A 254 -11.86 20.19 -1.63
CA ASN A 254 -11.35 21.06 -0.57
C ASN A 254 -10.50 20.26 0.43
N LYS A 255 -10.93 19.06 0.80
CA LYS A 255 -10.17 18.18 1.68
C LYS A 255 -8.85 17.72 1.05
N CYS A 256 -8.83 17.33 -0.22
CA CYS A 256 -7.61 16.98 -0.94
C CYS A 256 -6.67 18.19 -1.03
N SER A 257 -7.19 19.37 -1.39
CA SER A 257 -6.41 20.61 -1.47
C SER A 257 -5.79 21.02 -0.14
N SER A 258 -6.51 20.81 0.98
CA SER A 258 -5.96 21.06 2.31
C SER A 258 -4.79 20.15 2.70
N LEU A 259 -4.63 19.03 2.01
CA LEU A 259 -3.55 18.06 2.15
C LEU A 259 -2.50 18.18 1.04
N ASP A 260 -2.61 19.21 0.20
CA ASP A 260 -1.75 19.44 -0.96
C ASP A 260 -1.77 18.25 -1.92
N VAL A 261 -2.97 17.77 -2.27
CA VAL A 261 -3.25 16.63 -3.15
C VAL A 261 -4.17 17.06 -4.28
N ASP A 262 -3.86 16.68 -5.50
CA ASP A 262 -4.69 16.95 -6.67
C ASP A 262 -5.73 15.84 -6.88
N ILE A 263 -6.80 16.14 -7.57
CA ILE A 263 -7.83 15.17 -7.93
C ILE A 263 -7.98 15.06 -9.44
N ALA A 264 -8.22 13.85 -9.93
CA ALA A 264 -8.50 13.59 -11.33
C ALA A 264 -9.78 12.73 -11.43
N PRO A 265 -10.96 13.35 -11.59
CA PRO A 265 -12.18 12.62 -11.84
C PRO A 265 -12.18 12.08 -13.28
N ILE A 266 -12.47 10.78 -13.42
CA ILE A 266 -12.54 10.07 -14.70
C ILE A 266 -13.87 9.33 -14.76
N TRP A 267 -14.60 9.53 -15.84
CA TRP A 267 -15.87 8.84 -16.09
C TRP A 267 -15.72 7.87 -17.26
N VAL A 268 -15.89 6.57 -16.96
CA VAL A 268 -15.87 5.53 -17.99
C VAL A 268 -17.28 5.35 -18.55
N GLN A 269 -17.45 5.82 -19.78
CA GLN A 269 -18.68 5.75 -20.53
C GLN A 269 -18.75 4.46 -21.34
N CYS A 270 -19.95 3.89 -21.45
CA CYS A 270 -20.23 2.72 -22.25
C CYS A 270 -21.70 2.75 -22.70
N ASP A 271 -22.03 2.14 -23.82
CA ASP A 271 -23.41 1.95 -24.27
C ASP A 271 -24.02 0.68 -23.66
N PRO A 272 -25.37 0.55 -23.66
CA PRO A 272 -26.06 -0.60 -23.07
C PRO A 272 -25.65 -1.96 -23.66
N GLU A 273 -25.38 -2.02 -24.94
CA GLU A 273 -24.98 -3.26 -25.63
C GLU A 273 -23.62 -3.74 -25.14
N SER A 274 -22.62 -2.86 -25.17
CA SER A 274 -21.28 -3.14 -24.65
C SER A 274 -21.29 -3.49 -23.15
N MET A 275 -22.08 -2.77 -22.36
CA MET A 275 -22.24 -3.06 -20.93
C MET A 275 -22.80 -4.47 -20.68
N ARG A 276 -23.82 -4.88 -21.45
CA ARG A 276 -24.43 -6.21 -21.34
C ARG A 276 -23.41 -7.31 -21.67
N GLU A 277 -22.65 -7.11 -22.73
CA GLU A 277 -21.59 -8.02 -23.16
C GLU A 277 -20.54 -8.19 -22.05
N TYR A 278 -20.02 -7.10 -21.49
CA TYR A 278 -19.00 -7.13 -20.45
C TYR A 278 -19.51 -7.73 -19.12
N VAL A 279 -20.76 -7.44 -18.74
CA VAL A 279 -21.39 -8.04 -17.57
C VAL A 279 -21.58 -9.56 -17.76
N SER A 280 -22.02 -9.98 -18.95
CA SER A 280 -22.19 -11.38 -19.32
C SER A 280 -20.86 -12.13 -19.31
N PHE A 281 -19.82 -11.55 -19.91
CA PHE A 281 -18.47 -12.13 -19.93
C PHE A 281 -17.90 -12.29 -18.53
N ARG A 282 -18.10 -11.30 -17.64
CA ARG A 282 -17.62 -11.35 -16.25
C ARG A 282 -18.28 -12.46 -15.42
N SER A 283 -19.51 -12.84 -15.71
CA SER A 283 -20.28 -13.90 -15.07
C SER A 283 -20.30 -13.86 -13.54
N ALA A 284 -20.32 -12.69 -12.94
CA ALA A 284 -20.32 -12.54 -11.48
C ALA A 284 -21.73 -12.73 -10.89
N ALA A 285 -21.83 -13.50 -9.81
CA ALA A 285 -23.12 -13.81 -9.17
C ALA A 285 -23.96 -12.56 -8.81
N ARG A 286 -23.32 -11.49 -8.37
CA ARG A 286 -23.97 -10.18 -8.07
C ARG A 286 -24.58 -9.48 -9.29
N ASP A 287 -24.27 -9.93 -10.50
CA ASP A 287 -24.84 -9.37 -11.73
C ASP A 287 -26.01 -10.19 -12.29
N ALA A 288 -26.32 -11.35 -11.68
CA ALA A 288 -27.37 -12.23 -12.14
C ALA A 288 -28.74 -11.53 -12.28
N TRP A 289 -29.08 -10.71 -11.27
CA TRP A 289 -30.32 -9.92 -11.33
C TRP A 289 -30.36 -8.98 -12.53
N LYS A 290 -29.25 -8.25 -12.82
CA LYS A 290 -29.17 -7.31 -13.93
C LYS A 290 -29.32 -8.02 -15.28
N LEU A 291 -28.64 -9.17 -15.44
CA LEU A 291 -28.70 -9.94 -16.70
C LEU A 291 -30.09 -10.54 -16.92
N GLN A 292 -30.77 -10.98 -15.86
CA GLN A 292 -32.13 -11.53 -15.95
C GLN A 292 -33.19 -10.45 -16.22
N ARG A 293 -32.92 -9.22 -15.78
CA ARG A 293 -33.85 -8.09 -15.86
C ARG A 293 -33.18 -6.88 -16.48
N TRP A 294 -32.58 -7.09 -17.67
CA TRP A 294 -31.71 -6.08 -18.28
C TRP A 294 -32.45 -4.79 -18.60
N ASP A 295 -33.66 -4.88 -19.13
CA ASP A 295 -34.47 -3.72 -19.48
C ASP A 295 -34.89 -2.92 -18.23
N GLU A 296 -35.32 -3.61 -17.17
CA GLU A 296 -35.58 -2.98 -15.86
C GLU A 296 -34.33 -2.28 -15.30
N TYR A 297 -33.17 -2.91 -15.46
CA TYR A 297 -31.92 -2.29 -15.02
C TYR A 297 -31.61 -1.03 -15.81
N LEU A 298 -31.82 -1.03 -17.15
CA LEU A 298 -31.59 0.16 -17.98
C LEU A 298 -32.53 1.30 -17.61
N GLU A 299 -33.75 1.03 -17.20
CA GLU A 299 -34.70 2.06 -16.72
C GLU A 299 -34.22 2.72 -15.41
N THR A 300 -33.35 2.06 -14.63
CA THR A 300 -32.81 2.61 -13.39
C THR A 300 -31.55 3.45 -13.57
N ILE A 301 -31.00 3.52 -14.77
CA ILE A 301 -29.74 4.26 -15.05
C ILE A 301 -29.97 5.34 -16.11
N ASP A 302 -29.26 6.44 -15.95
CA ASP A 302 -29.17 7.48 -16.97
C ASP A 302 -27.86 7.31 -17.75
N ILE A 303 -27.95 6.77 -18.95
CA ILE A 303 -26.77 6.48 -19.80
C ILE A 303 -25.99 7.74 -20.18
N ASP A 304 -26.68 8.88 -20.23
CA ASP A 304 -26.12 10.18 -20.57
C ASP A 304 -25.62 10.97 -19.35
N LEU A 305 -25.72 10.37 -18.16
CA LEU A 305 -25.25 10.98 -16.94
C LEU A 305 -23.78 11.40 -17.03
N ARG A 306 -23.49 12.59 -16.52
CA ARG A 306 -22.14 13.15 -16.45
C ARG A 306 -21.84 13.64 -15.04
N PRO A 307 -20.58 13.52 -14.58
CA PRO A 307 -20.15 14.16 -13.35
C PRO A 307 -20.43 15.68 -13.34
N ALA A 308 -20.71 16.21 -12.14
CA ALA A 308 -21.01 17.62 -11.93
C ALA A 308 -19.77 18.55 -11.94
N VAL A 309 -18.58 17.99 -12.14
CA VAL A 309 -17.30 18.69 -12.13
C VAL A 309 -16.53 18.41 -13.41
N PRO A 310 -15.51 19.22 -13.76
CA PRO A 310 -14.58 18.88 -14.85
C PRO A 310 -14.01 17.48 -14.66
N HIS A 311 -14.06 16.67 -15.70
CA HIS A 311 -13.63 15.26 -15.65
C HIS A 311 -13.14 14.80 -17.01
N LEU A 312 -12.31 13.76 -17.01
CA LEU A 312 -11.94 13.04 -18.21
C LEU A 312 -13.01 12.00 -18.56
N VAL A 313 -13.33 11.89 -19.84
CA VAL A 313 -14.24 10.86 -20.35
C VAL A 313 -13.43 9.77 -21.04
N VAL A 314 -13.67 8.53 -20.66
CA VAL A 314 -13.09 7.32 -21.26
C VAL A 314 -14.19 6.56 -21.97
N ASP A 315 -14.02 6.32 -23.25
CA ASP A 315 -14.95 5.57 -24.10
C ASP A 315 -14.56 4.09 -24.13
N ASN A 316 -15.39 3.23 -23.52
CA ASN A 316 -15.19 1.78 -23.52
C ASN A 316 -16.33 1.04 -24.27
N ARG A 317 -16.88 1.63 -25.30
CA ARG A 317 -17.80 0.93 -26.22
C ARG A 317 -17.03 -0.09 -27.05
N LEU A 318 -17.68 -1.18 -27.45
CA LEU A 318 -17.06 -2.21 -28.30
C LEU A 318 -16.48 -1.66 -29.62
N GLY A 319 -17.06 -0.58 -30.14
CA GLY A 319 -16.59 0.13 -31.36
C GLY A 319 -15.70 1.34 -31.06
N ALA A 320 -15.16 1.52 -29.87
CA ALA A 320 -14.31 2.65 -29.53
C ALA A 320 -13.06 2.72 -30.44
N ALA A 321 -12.77 3.91 -30.96
CA ALA A 321 -11.66 4.11 -31.91
C ALA A 321 -10.27 4.00 -31.20
N ILE A 322 -10.20 4.26 -29.89
CA ILE A 322 -8.97 4.26 -29.11
C ILE A 322 -9.07 3.16 -28.06
N SER A 323 -8.05 2.33 -27.95
CA SER A 323 -8.02 1.27 -26.95
C SER A 323 -8.06 1.82 -25.52
N LEU A 324 -8.63 1.06 -24.58
CA LEU A 324 -8.70 1.45 -23.17
C LEU A 324 -7.29 1.73 -22.58
N ALA A 325 -6.29 0.96 -23.00
CA ALA A 325 -4.90 1.15 -22.60
C ALA A 325 -4.31 2.47 -23.12
N ASP A 326 -4.62 2.86 -24.36
CA ASP A 326 -4.14 4.11 -24.94
C ASP A 326 -4.85 5.32 -24.31
N GLN A 327 -6.15 5.21 -24.02
CA GLN A 327 -6.87 6.21 -23.26
C GLN A 327 -6.30 6.38 -21.85
N ALA A 328 -5.85 5.29 -21.19
CA ALA A 328 -5.16 5.38 -19.90
C ALA A 328 -3.84 6.14 -19.99
N ARG A 329 -3.05 5.94 -21.09
CA ARG A 329 -1.83 6.73 -21.34
C ARG A 329 -2.12 8.21 -21.55
N GLN A 330 -3.20 8.53 -22.27
CA GLN A 330 -3.64 9.92 -22.49
C GLN A 330 -4.08 10.55 -21.17
N ALA A 331 -4.91 9.87 -20.38
CA ALA A 331 -5.38 10.36 -19.08
C ALA A 331 -4.21 10.70 -18.14
N ILE A 332 -3.16 9.87 -18.09
CA ILE A 332 -1.98 10.17 -17.26
C ILE A 332 -1.27 11.45 -17.74
N ARG A 333 -1.15 11.67 -19.03
CA ARG A 333 -0.54 12.90 -19.55
C ARG A 333 -1.34 14.14 -19.13
N GLU A 334 -2.66 14.07 -19.19
CA GLU A 334 -3.55 15.17 -18.77
C GLU A 334 -3.54 15.41 -17.27
N VAL A 335 -3.37 14.36 -16.48
CA VAL A 335 -3.24 14.47 -14.99
C VAL A 335 -1.95 15.17 -14.58
N TYR A 336 -0.90 15.08 -15.40
CA TYR A 336 0.40 15.71 -15.12
C TYR A 336 0.69 16.98 -15.94
N ALA A 337 -0.24 17.41 -16.81
CA ALA A 337 -0.13 18.66 -17.57
C ALA A 337 -0.53 19.87 -16.75
#